data_4926a28b2b1a6248ec1361d4f8c44765
#
_entry.id   4926a28b2b1a6248ec1361d4f8c44765
#
_cell.length_a   1.000
_cell.length_b   1.000
_cell.length_c   1.000
_cell.angle_alpha   90.00
_cell.angle_beta   90.00
_cell.angle_gamma   90.00
#
_symmetry.space_group_name_H-M   'P 1'
#
loop_
_entity.id
_entity.type
_entity.pdbx_description
1 polymer ?
#
loop_
_entity_poly.entity_id
_entity_poly.type
_entity_poly.pdbx_seq_one_letter_code
_entity_poly.pdbx_strand_id
1 'polypeptide(L)'
;MRDDGKRGTIDAGAMLAQVEAWSAVNTGTANLAGLASQAAMLAEAFAVLPGTVELVDPAPVTAVAADGSEFDKPHGQHLVVRVRPQANRRILLTGHMDTVFPADHPFQHQTWLDGETLNGPGVADMKGGIAVMLHALMAFEATAAASSLGYDVLINSDEETGSLASADLIAALAAGKLAALTYEPAALPDGTLAHERGGTGNYSIIFTGRSAHAGRNPHEGRNAVVAAADLILRLKALETPEITINPAK
;
A
#
# COMPACT_ATOMS: atom_id res chain seq x y z
N MET A 1 11.74 39.49 10.31
CA MET A 1 12.73 39.09 9.32
C MET A 1 12.18 37.84 8.66
N ARG A 2 11.58 37.97 7.46
CA ARG A 2 11.07 36.82 6.71
C ARG A 2 12.28 36.22 6.03
N ASP A 3 12.57 34.97 6.37
CA ASP A 3 13.60 34.16 5.72
C ASP A 3 13.12 33.84 4.29
N ASP A 4 13.69 34.53 3.32
CA ASP A 4 13.54 34.26 1.89
C ASP A 4 14.42 33.05 1.51
N GLY A 5 14.33 31.98 2.32
CA GLY A 5 14.99 30.71 2.03
C GLY A 5 14.63 30.25 0.64
N LYS A 6 15.61 30.05 -0.21
CA LYS A 6 15.47 29.48 -1.54
C LYS A 6 14.60 28.22 -1.45
N ARG A 7 13.34 28.34 -1.82
CA ARG A 7 12.48 27.17 -2.05
C ARG A 7 13.12 26.43 -3.21
N GLY A 8 13.54 25.18 -2.97
CA GLY A 8 13.98 24.33 -4.07
C GLY A 8 12.90 24.33 -5.15
N THR A 9 13.26 24.66 -6.36
CA THR A 9 12.33 24.62 -7.50
C THR A 9 11.96 23.18 -7.76
N ILE A 10 10.66 22.87 -7.65
CA ILE A 10 10.12 21.55 -8.03
C ILE A 10 10.06 21.53 -9.56
N ASP A 11 10.69 20.53 -10.17
CA ASP A 11 10.64 20.29 -11.61
C ASP A 11 9.47 19.36 -11.94
N ALA A 12 8.36 19.94 -12.37
CA ALA A 12 7.16 19.19 -12.75
C ALA A 12 7.40 18.26 -13.96
N GLY A 13 8.31 18.64 -14.88
CA GLY A 13 8.65 17.79 -16.01
C GLY A 13 9.40 16.53 -15.58
N ALA A 14 10.36 16.67 -14.65
CA ALA A 14 11.07 15.52 -14.08
C ALA A 14 10.13 14.61 -13.28
N MET A 15 9.18 15.17 -12.51
CA MET A 15 8.17 14.40 -11.80
C MET A 15 7.29 13.60 -12.76
N LEU A 16 6.79 14.23 -13.82
CA LEU A 16 5.97 13.58 -14.82
C LEU A 16 6.72 12.44 -15.51
N ALA A 17 7.97 12.68 -15.94
CA ALA A 17 8.79 11.64 -16.56
C ALA A 17 9.00 10.42 -15.64
N GLN A 18 9.15 10.63 -14.33
CA GLN A 18 9.24 9.54 -13.36
C GLN A 18 7.92 8.76 -13.27
N VAL A 19 6.78 9.46 -13.18
CA VAL A 19 5.46 8.81 -13.13
C VAL A 19 5.23 7.98 -14.40
N GLU A 20 5.54 8.52 -15.58
CA GLU A 20 5.42 7.80 -16.84
C GLU A 20 6.33 6.54 -16.86
N ALA A 21 7.59 6.67 -16.46
CA ALA A 21 8.53 5.55 -16.40
C ALA A 21 8.08 4.46 -15.40
N TRP A 22 7.65 4.86 -14.21
CA TRP A 22 7.22 3.92 -13.18
C TRP A 22 5.89 3.25 -13.52
N SER A 23 4.93 3.99 -14.10
CA SER A 23 3.64 3.43 -14.49
C SER A 23 3.69 2.55 -15.73
N ALA A 24 4.77 2.60 -16.50
CA ALA A 24 5.02 1.67 -17.60
C ALA A 24 5.38 0.24 -17.12
N VAL A 25 5.77 0.09 -15.84
CA VAL A 25 6.04 -1.21 -15.22
C VAL A 25 4.74 -1.72 -14.58
N ASN A 26 4.26 -2.91 -14.98
CA ASN A 26 3.16 -3.55 -14.28
C ASN A 26 3.62 -4.00 -12.89
N THR A 27 2.94 -3.53 -11.86
CA THR A 27 3.21 -3.84 -10.46
C THR A 27 1.99 -4.42 -9.74
N GLY A 28 1.14 -5.18 -10.44
CA GLY A 28 0.09 -5.95 -9.76
C GLY A 28 0.70 -6.74 -8.60
N THR A 29 0.07 -6.77 -7.42
CA THR A 29 0.67 -7.30 -6.18
C THR A 29 1.25 -8.71 -6.32
N ALA A 30 0.70 -9.53 -7.22
CA ALA A 30 1.21 -10.87 -7.53
C ALA A 30 2.34 -10.90 -8.58
N ASN A 31 2.64 -9.80 -9.26
CA ASN A 31 3.71 -9.70 -10.26
C ASN A 31 5.06 -9.39 -9.60
N LEU A 32 5.67 -10.39 -8.99
CA LEU A 32 6.94 -10.24 -8.24
C LEU A 32 8.08 -9.68 -9.10
N ALA A 33 8.14 -10.02 -10.39
CA ALA A 33 9.18 -9.50 -11.30
C ALA A 33 8.99 -7.99 -11.57
N GLY A 34 7.74 -7.56 -11.77
CA GLY A 34 7.41 -6.14 -11.92
C GLY A 34 7.68 -5.35 -10.64
N LEU A 35 7.30 -5.90 -9.48
CA LEU A 35 7.61 -5.31 -8.17
C LEU A 35 9.11 -5.17 -7.92
N ALA A 36 9.91 -6.19 -8.26
CA ALA A 36 11.37 -6.13 -8.12
C ALA A 36 11.98 -5.04 -9.03
N SER A 37 11.49 -4.92 -10.26
CA SER A 37 11.91 -3.86 -11.20
C SER A 37 11.55 -2.47 -10.66
N GLN A 38 10.33 -2.30 -10.17
CA GLN A 38 9.87 -1.05 -9.59
C GLN A 38 10.64 -0.69 -8.33
N ALA A 39 10.89 -1.64 -7.44
CA ALA A 39 11.67 -1.45 -6.23
C ALA A 39 13.09 -0.95 -6.54
N ALA A 40 13.74 -1.53 -7.57
CA ALA A 40 15.07 -1.08 -8.01
C ALA A 40 15.04 0.36 -8.56
N MET A 41 14.06 0.71 -9.40
CA MET A 41 13.89 2.08 -9.92
C MET A 41 13.66 3.10 -8.80
N LEU A 42 12.84 2.74 -7.80
CA LEU A 42 12.58 3.58 -6.64
C LEU A 42 13.83 3.72 -5.77
N ALA A 43 14.56 2.63 -5.53
CA ALA A 43 15.81 2.67 -4.76
C ALA A 43 16.84 3.60 -5.40
N GLU A 44 16.99 3.56 -6.73
CA GLU A 44 17.85 4.48 -7.48
C GLU A 44 17.38 5.93 -7.35
N ALA A 45 16.08 6.19 -7.53
CA ALA A 45 15.52 7.53 -7.46
C ALA A 45 15.66 8.14 -6.05
N PHE A 46 15.39 7.37 -5.00
CA PHE A 46 15.49 7.85 -3.62
C PHE A 46 16.93 7.95 -3.09
N ALA A 47 17.93 7.40 -3.79
CA ALA A 47 19.34 7.51 -3.42
C ALA A 47 19.89 8.95 -3.47
N VAL A 48 19.15 9.89 -4.07
CA VAL A 48 19.49 11.33 -4.03
C VAL A 48 19.35 11.94 -2.63
N LEU A 49 18.57 11.32 -1.74
CA LEU A 49 18.35 11.80 -0.38
C LEU A 49 19.55 11.46 0.53
N PRO A 50 19.86 12.30 1.54
CA PRO A 50 21.06 12.16 2.38
C PRO A 50 20.85 11.08 3.48
N GLY A 51 20.60 9.85 3.10
CA GLY A 51 20.32 8.76 4.04
C GLY A 51 20.72 7.39 3.52
N THR A 52 20.24 6.36 4.19
CA THR A 52 20.38 4.97 3.73
C THR A 52 19.13 4.55 2.99
N VAL A 53 19.30 3.87 1.86
CA VAL A 53 18.24 3.24 1.07
C VAL A 53 18.40 1.73 1.16
N GLU A 54 17.35 1.03 1.48
CA GLU A 54 17.35 -0.42 1.72
C GLU A 54 16.10 -1.04 1.09
N LEU A 55 16.28 -2.20 0.43
CA LEU A 55 15.19 -3.08 0.05
C LEU A 55 15.06 -4.16 1.12
N VAL A 56 13.91 -4.18 1.79
CA VAL A 56 13.61 -5.06 2.92
C VAL A 56 12.73 -6.21 2.43
N ASP A 57 13.10 -7.43 2.77
CA ASP A 57 12.32 -8.61 2.42
C ASP A 57 10.96 -8.59 3.14
N PRO A 58 9.90 -9.07 2.46
CA PRO A 58 8.56 -9.14 3.05
C PRO A 58 8.52 -10.17 4.19
N ALA A 59 7.70 -9.91 5.21
CA ALA A 59 7.39 -10.93 6.21
C ALA A 59 6.62 -12.09 5.57
N PRO A 60 6.78 -13.33 6.07
CA PRO A 60 6.00 -14.47 5.60
C PRO A 60 4.51 -14.26 5.82
N VAL A 61 3.69 -14.56 4.80
CA VAL A 61 2.24 -14.47 4.87
C VAL A 61 1.62 -15.79 4.46
N THR A 62 0.80 -16.37 5.32
CA THR A 62 -0.03 -17.53 4.99
C THR A 62 -1.40 -17.06 4.51
N ALA A 63 -1.81 -17.47 3.34
CA ALA A 63 -3.12 -17.22 2.75
C ALA A 63 -3.96 -18.50 2.74
N VAL A 64 -5.28 -18.33 2.62
CA VAL A 64 -6.26 -19.43 2.56
C VAL A 64 -6.83 -19.52 1.15
N ALA A 65 -6.69 -20.68 0.53
CA ALA A 65 -7.29 -20.99 -0.77
C ALA A 65 -8.80 -21.21 -0.69
N ALA A 66 -9.48 -21.25 -1.83
CA ALA A 66 -10.93 -21.44 -1.90
C ALA A 66 -11.41 -22.80 -1.36
N ASP A 67 -10.54 -23.81 -1.34
CA ASP A 67 -10.81 -25.12 -0.77
C ASP A 67 -10.54 -25.22 0.74
N GLY A 68 -10.07 -24.11 1.35
CA GLY A 68 -9.73 -24.02 2.76
C GLY A 68 -8.29 -24.47 3.09
N SER A 69 -7.48 -24.82 2.09
CA SER A 69 -6.06 -25.13 2.31
C SER A 69 -5.26 -23.84 2.54
N GLU A 70 -4.22 -23.93 3.35
CA GLU A 70 -3.28 -22.84 3.59
C GLU A 70 -2.07 -22.95 2.65
N PHE A 71 -1.57 -21.80 2.21
CA PHE A 71 -0.36 -21.73 1.40
C PHE A 71 0.42 -20.44 1.70
N ASP A 72 1.74 -20.49 1.49
CA ASP A 72 2.59 -19.32 1.61
C ASP A 72 2.37 -18.40 0.41
N LYS A 73 1.93 -17.16 0.67
CA LYS A 73 1.71 -16.14 -0.36
C LYS A 73 2.96 -15.28 -0.49
N PRO A 74 3.68 -15.35 -1.64
CA PRO A 74 4.87 -14.54 -1.84
C PRO A 74 4.51 -13.07 -2.09
N HIS A 75 5.39 -12.17 -1.62
CA HIS A 75 5.28 -10.71 -1.81
C HIS A 75 6.62 -10.13 -2.30
N GLY A 76 6.57 -8.91 -2.85
CA GLY A 76 7.76 -8.16 -3.25
C GLY A 76 8.48 -7.53 -2.06
N GLN A 77 9.71 -7.07 -2.30
CA GLN A 77 10.47 -6.29 -1.31
C GLN A 77 9.85 -4.91 -1.10
N HIS A 78 10.08 -4.34 0.07
CA HIS A 78 9.67 -3.00 0.45
C HIS A 78 10.87 -2.06 0.40
N LEU A 79 10.68 -0.82 -0.07
CA LEU A 79 11.71 0.21 0.00
C LEU A 79 11.63 0.93 1.34
N VAL A 80 12.78 1.04 2.02
CA VAL A 80 12.93 1.85 3.23
C VAL A 80 14.07 2.85 3.04
N VAL A 81 13.79 4.13 3.33
CA VAL A 81 14.82 5.16 3.38
C VAL A 81 14.87 5.73 4.79
N ARG A 82 16.08 5.87 5.37
CA ARG A 82 16.26 6.44 6.70
C ARG A 82 17.18 7.65 6.64
N VAL A 83 16.65 8.80 7.02
CA VAL A 83 17.39 10.06 7.04
C VAL A 83 17.41 10.62 8.45
N ARG A 84 18.62 10.91 8.95
CA ARG A 84 18.85 11.40 10.32
C ARG A 84 18.14 10.57 11.40
N PRO A 85 18.41 9.26 11.49
CA PRO A 85 17.70 8.34 12.40
C PRO A 85 17.89 8.71 13.89
N GLN A 86 18.88 9.52 14.24
CA GLN A 86 19.15 9.98 15.60
C GLN A 86 18.50 11.33 15.94
N ALA A 87 17.76 11.94 15.02
CA ALA A 87 17.08 13.20 15.28
C ALA A 87 15.96 13.00 16.34
N ASN A 88 15.84 13.96 17.26
CA ASN A 88 14.81 13.93 18.30
C ASN A 88 13.38 14.09 17.74
N ARG A 89 13.25 14.72 16.59
CA ARG A 89 11.98 14.90 15.88
C ARG A 89 12.05 14.10 14.58
N ARG A 90 11.13 13.17 14.43
CA ARG A 90 11.08 12.30 13.24
C ARG A 90 9.65 12.13 12.76
N ILE A 91 9.49 11.99 11.46
CA ILE A 91 8.22 11.66 10.79
C ILE A 91 8.38 10.40 9.94
N LEU A 92 7.28 9.78 9.59
CA LEU A 92 7.20 8.70 8.62
C LEU A 92 6.46 9.20 7.37
N LEU A 93 6.97 8.88 6.19
CA LEU A 93 6.27 9.06 4.93
C LEU A 93 5.99 7.67 4.35
N THR A 94 4.75 7.43 3.93
CA THR A 94 4.35 6.12 3.41
C THR A 94 3.74 6.20 2.03
N GLY A 95 3.92 5.14 1.27
CA GLY A 95 3.28 4.89 0.00
C GLY A 95 3.41 3.42 -0.38
N HIS A 96 2.79 3.01 -1.48
CA HIS A 96 2.90 1.65 -2.01
C HIS A 96 3.26 1.66 -3.49
N MET A 97 3.98 0.62 -3.92
CA MET A 97 4.41 0.48 -5.31
C MET A 97 3.54 -0.48 -6.12
N ASP A 98 2.75 -1.30 -5.44
CA ASP A 98 1.85 -2.25 -6.08
C ASP A 98 0.58 -1.58 -6.63
N THR A 99 -0.17 -2.31 -7.43
CA THR A 99 -1.44 -1.89 -8.02
C THR A 99 -2.41 -3.06 -8.04
N VAL A 100 -3.71 -2.77 -8.15
CA VAL A 100 -4.78 -3.77 -8.30
C VAL A 100 -4.79 -4.47 -9.67
N PHE A 101 -3.92 -4.07 -10.62
CA PHE A 101 -3.96 -4.57 -12.00
C PHE A 101 -2.95 -5.70 -12.22
N PRO A 102 -3.38 -6.98 -12.27
CA PRO A 102 -2.49 -8.09 -12.58
C PRO A 102 -1.90 -7.99 -13.99
N ALA A 103 -0.84 -8.75 -14.27
CA ALA A 103 -0.08 -8.64 -15.52
C ALA A 103 -0.89 -8.95 -16.80
N ASP A 104 -1.98 -9.70 -16.67
CA ASP A 104 -2.91 -10.06 -17.75
C ASP A 104 -4.13 -9.13 -17.85
N HIS A 105 -4.22 -8.11 -16.97
CA HIS A 105 -5.31 -7.14 -17.03
C HIS A 105 -5.21 -6.27 -18.30
N PRO A 106 -6.32 -5.94 -18.97
CA PRO A 106 -6.29 -5.15 -20.21
C PRO A 106 -5.80 -3.71 -20.02
N PHE A 107 -5.91 -3.14 -18.81
CA PHE A 107 -5.43 -1.80 -18.48
C PHE A 107 -3.94 -1.84 -18.14
N GLN A 108 -3.09 -1.81 -19.19
CA GLN A 108 -1.62 -1.88 -19.07
C GLN A 108 -0.90 -0.65 -19.60
N HIS A 109 -1.61 0.22 -20.33
CA HIS A 109 -0.99 1.32 -21.05
C HIS A 109 -1.44 2.67 -20.53
N GLN A 110 -0.52 3.61 -20.54
CA GLN A 110 -0.80 5.00 -20.27
C GLN A 110 -1.42 5.65 -21.50
N THR A 111 -2.37 6.57 -21.29
CA THR A 111 -3.02 7.34 -22.35
C THR A 111 -3.27 8.76 -21.85
N TRP A 112 -2.82 9.75 -22.62
CA TRP A 112 -3.21 11.12 -22.41
C TRP A 112 -4.66 11.31 -22.91
N LEU A 113 -5.57 11.63 -21.99
CA LEU A 113 -6.98 11.89 -22.33
C LEU A 113 -7.16 13.29 -22.92
N ASP A 114 -6.32 14.20 -22.48
CA ASP A 114 -6.19 15.59 -22.96
C ASP A 114 -4.75 16.07 -22.65
N GLY A 115 -4.47 17.36 -22.81
CA GLY A 115 -3.14 17.92 -22.57
C GLY A 115 -2.72 17.98 -21.09
N GLU A 116 -3.62 17.65 -20.15
CA GLU A 116 -3.42 17.82 -18.71
C GLU A 116 -3.71 16.54 -17.91
N THR A 117 -4.35 15.54 -18.52
CA THR A 117 -4.81 14.34 -17.82
C THR A 117 -4.17 13.07 -18.37
N LEU A 118 -3.25 12.49 -17.60
CA LEU A 118 -2.65 11.18 -17.87
C LEU A 118 -3.43 10.09 -17.16
N ASN A 119 -4.00 9.14 -17.93
CA ASN A 119 -4.64 7.93 -17.44
C ASN A 119 -3.73 6.73 -17.62
N GLY A 120 -3.52 5.94 -16.56
CA GLY A 120 -2.67 4.76 -16.63
C GLY A 120 -2.63 3.99 -15.30
N PRO A 121 -2.22 2.70 -15.30
CA PRO A 121 -2.18 1.90 -14.09
C PRO A 121 -1.17 2.49 -13.09
N GLY A 122 -1.63 2.74 -11.87
CA GLY A 122 -0.82 3.31 -10.80
C GLY A 122 -0.41 4.79 -10.98
N VAL A 123 -0.88 5.50 -12.02
CA VAL A 123 -0.56 6.93 -12.22
C VAL A 123 -1.03 7.76 -11.02
N ALA A 124 -2.28 7.60 -10.61
CA ALA A 124 -2.83 8.28 -9.44
C ALA A 124 -2.59 7.49 -8.16
N ASP A 125 -2.76 6.18 -8.20
CA ASP A 125 -2.70 5.25 -7.07
C ASP A 125 -1.55 4.25 -7.28
N MET A 126 -0.33 4.46 -6.67
CA MET A 126 -0.02 5.79 -6.14
C MET A 126 1.37 6.28 -6.59
N LYS A 127 1.83 5.90 -7.81
CA LYS A 127 3.18 6.28 -8.32
C LYS A 127 3.34 7.79 -8.47
N GLY A 128 2.24 8.51 -8.79
CA GLY A 128 2.20 9.97 -8.76
C GLY A 128 2.47 10.53 -7.36
N GLY A 129 1.84 9.95 -6.33
CA GLY A 129 2.09 10.32 -4.93
C GLY A 129 3.53 10.07 -4.51
N ILE A 130 4.15 8.96 -4.96
CA ILE A 130 5.56 8.66 -4.70
C ILE A 130 6.47 9.70 -5.34
N ALA A 131 6.19 10.14 -6.57
CA ALA A 131 6.96 11.21 -7.22
C ALA A 131 6.83 12.54 -6.46
N VAL A 132 5.61 12.89 -6.03
CA VAL A 132 5.38 14.07 -5.19
C VAL A 132 6.17 13.98 -3.89
N MET A 133 6.15 12.83 -3.21
CA MET A 133 6.91 12.58 -1.99
C MET A 133 8.40 12.81 -2.18
N LEU A 134 8.99 12.20 -3.20
CA LEU A 134 10.43 12.33 -3.49
C LEU A 134 10.82 13.79 -3.74
N HIS A 135 10.11 14.47 -4.63
CA HIS A 135 10.44 15.87 -4.99
C HIS A 135 10.18 16.84 -3.83
N ALA A 136 9.17 16.59 -3.00
CA ALA A 136 8.95 17.35 -1.77
C ALA A 136 10.11 17.17 -0.77
N LEU A 137 10.62 15.94 -0.62
CA LEU A 137 11.79 15.66 0.23
C LEU A 137 13.07 16.30 -0.33
N MET A 138 13.31 16.25 -1.64
CA MET A 138 14.43 16.94 -2.28
C MET A 138 14.37 18.46 -2.04
N ALA A 139 13.19 19.07 -2.19
CA ALA A 139 13.00 20.48 -1.91
C ALA A 139 13.19 20.79 -0.42
N PHE A 140 12.73 19.94 0.48
CA PHE A 140 12.93 20.07 1.92
C PHE A 140 14.42 19.98 2.29
N GLU A 141 15.18 19.04 1.73
CA GLU A 141 16.61 18.87 2.00
C GLU A 141 17.44 20.08 1.54
N ALA A 142 16.96 20.88 0.59
CA ALA A 142 17.58 22.14 0.19
C ALA A 142 17.36 23.29 1.19
N THR A 143 16.58 23.09 2.25
CA THR A 143 16.29 24.13 3.27
C THR A 143 17.14 23.98 4.52
N ALA A 144 17.34 25.08 5.24
CA ALA A 144 18.02 25.06 6.54
C ALA A 144 17.26 24.23 7.60
N ALA A 145 15.95 24.09 7.46
CA ALA A 145 15.10 23.32 8.37
C ALA A 145 15.36 21.81 8.34
N ALA A 146 15.95 21.31 7.24
CA ALA A 146 16.22 19.88 7.06
C ALA A 146 17.08 19.30 8.18
N SER A 147 18.05 20.03 8.70
CA SER A 147 18.95 19.58 9.76
C SER A 147 18.23 19.27 11.08
N SER A 148 17.03 19.82 11.30
CA SER A 148 16.27 19.69 12.55
C SER A 148 15.25 18.56 12.56
N LEU A 149 15.03 17.87 11.42
CA LEU A 149 14.03 16.82 11.27
C LEU A 149 14.64 15.56 10.64
N GLY A 150 14.46 14.43 11.30
CA GLY A 150 14.69 13.14 10.68
C GLY A 150 13.41 12.58 10.06
N TYR A 151 13.55 11.67 9.11
CA TYR A 151 12.40 10.98 8.55
C TYR A 151 12.75 9.59 8.06
N ASP A 152 11.75 8.74 8.04
CA ASP A 152 11.78 7.48 7.33
C ASP A 152 10.77 7.53 6.18
N VAL A 153 11.12 6.91 5.06
CA VAL A 153 10.19 6.62 3.96
C VAL A 153 9.98 5.12 3.93
N LEU A 154 8.75 4.69 3.79
CA LEU A 154 8.38 3.32 3.48
C LEU A 154 7.53 3.30 2.22
N ILE A 155 7.94 2.53 1.21
CA ILE A 155 7.10 2.22 0.05
C ILE A 155 6.96 0.70 0.03
N ASN A 156 5.80 0.20 0.43
CA ASN A 156 5.52 -1.22 0.50
C ASN A 156 5.02 -1.77 -0.85
N SER A 157 4.96 -3.08 -0.97
CA SER A 157 4.65 -3.81 -2.20
C SER A 157 3.36 -4.64 -2.11
N ASP A 158 2.54 -4.42 -1.05
CA ASP A 158 1.41 -5.28 -0.72
C ASP A 158 0.20 -4.51 -0.14
N GLU A 159 0.14 -3.19 -0.34
CA GLU A 159 -0.94 -2.35 0.18
C GLU A 159 -2.29 -2.80 -0.36
N GLU A 160 -2.39 -3.02 -1.67
CA GLU A 160 -3.60 -3.39 -2.40
C GLU A 160 -4.19 -4.76 -1.98
N THR A 161 -3.43 -5.51 -1.19
CA THR A 161 -3.88 -6.79 -0.60
C THR A 161 -3.89 -6.78 0.93
N GLY A 162 -3.81 -5.59 1.54
CA GLY A 162 -4.01 -5.37 2.98
C GLY A 162 -2.74 -5.27 3.81
N SER A 163 -1.57 -5.05 3.20
CA SER A 163 -0.29 -4.79 3.87
C SER A 163 0.15 -5.86 4.87
N LEU A 164 -0.21 -7.14 4.62
CA LEU A 164 0.05 -8.21 5.58
C LEU A 164 1.55 -8.52 5.71
N ALA A 165 2.30 -8.46 4.60
CA ALA A 165 3.73 -8.72 4.58
C ALA A 165 4.55 -7.52 5.09
N SER A 166 3.98 -6.32 5.10
CA SER A 166 4.62 -5.09 5.57
C SER A 166 4.11 -4.60 6.94
N ALA A 167 3.10 -5.23 7.53
CA ALA A 167 2.43 -4.75 8.75
C ALA A 167 3.39 -4.50 9.93
N ASP A 168 4.24 -5.46 10.24
CA ASP A 168 5.22 -5.34 11.33
C ASP A 168 6.27 -4.25 11.04
N LEU A 169 6.69 -4.12 9.78
CA LEU A 169 7.61 -3.08 9.34
C LEU A 169 6.98 -1.69 9.45
N ILE A 170 5.71 -1.54 9.04
CA ILE A 170 4.93 -0.30 9.20
C ILE A 170 4.86 0.06 10.69
N ALA A 171 4.48 -0.88 11.56
CA ALA A 171 4.37 -0.65 12.99
C ALA A 171 5.71 -0.24 13.62
N ALA A 172 6.80 -0.92 13.25
CA ALA A 172 8.14 -0.61 13.73
C ALA A 172 8.61 0.78 13.29
N LEU A 173 8.38 1.14 12.03
CA LEU A 173 8.75 2.45 11.51
C LEU A 173 7.88 3.58 12.06
N ALA A 174 6.60 3.35 12.35
CA ALA A 174 5.69 4.33 12.92
C ALA A 174 6.00 4.65 14.39
N ALA A 175 6.61 3.72 15.13
CA ALA A 175 6.88 3.88 16.54
C ALA A 175 7.75 5.11 16.83
N GLY A 176 7.27 5.98 17.74
CA GLY A 176 7.97 7.19 18.17
C GLY A 176 8.04 8.32 17.12
N LYS A 177 7.29 8.24 16.02
CA LYS A 177 7.19 9.32 15.06
C LYS A 177 6.18 10.39 15.52
N LEU A 178 6.44 11.63 15.16
CA LEU A 178 5.55 12.77 15.44
C LEU A 178 4.30 12.75 14.56
N ALA A 179 4.45 12.26 13.33
CA ALA A 179 3.39 12.15 12.34
C ALA A 179 3.74 11.09 11.30
N ALA A 180 2.73 10.53 10.66
CA ALA A 180 2.84 9.78 9.42
C ALA A 180 2.12 10.56 8.31
N LEU A 181 2.74 10.65 7.14
CA LEU A 181 2.20 11.29 5.94
C LEU A 181 2.07 10.22 4.85
N THR A 182 0.85 9.94 4.44
CA THR A 182 0.56 8.99 3.36
C THR A 182 0.24 9.75 2.09
N TYR A 183 0.85 9.36 0.97
CA TYR A 183 0.78 10.09 -0.30
C TYR A 183 -0.22 9.47 -1.28
N GLU A 184 -1.30 8.90 -0.74
CA GLU A 184 -2.45 8.44 -1.51
C GLU A 184 -3.11 9.57 -2.30
N PRO A 185 -3.91 9.26 -3.33
CA PRO A 185 -4.71 10.26 -4.02
C PRO A 185 -5.55 11.08 -3.05
N ALA A 186 -5.56 12.40 -3.23
CA ALA A 186 -6.36 13.28 -2.40
C ALA A 186 -7.86 12.94 -2.52
N ALA A 187 -8.59 12.99 -1.40
CA ALA A 187 -10.02 12.69 -1.37
C ALA A 187 -10.86 13.69 -2.17
N LEU A 188 -10.37 14.92 -2.32
CA LEU A 188 -11.03 15.99 -3.08
C LEU A 188 -10.08 16.58 -4.13
N PRO A 189 -10.61 17.12 -5.24
CA PRO A 189 -9.80 17.69 -6.33
C PRO A 189 -8.92 18.88 -5.92
N ASP A 190 -9.25 19.55 -4.82
CA ASP A 190 -8.46 20.68 -4.28
C ASP A 190 -7.24 20.25 -3.46
N GLY A 191 -7.00 18.93 -3.31
CA GLY A 191 -5.89 18.39 -2.53
C GLY A 191 -6.11 18.42 -1.02
N THR A 192 -7.36 18.51 -0.56
CA THR A 192 -7.69 18.48 0.88
C THR A 192 -7.08 17.26 1.55
N LEU A 193 -6.35 17.51 2.64
CA LEU A 193 -5.74 16.44 3.45
C LEU A 193 -6.81 15.73 4.29
N ALA A 194 -6.83 14.40 4.20
CA ALA A 194 -7.61 13.57 5.11
C ALA A 194 -6.80 13.32 6.39
N HIS A 195 -7.40 13.53 7.56
CA HIS A 195 -6.74 13.27 8.85
C HIS A 195 -7.41 12.13 9.64
N GLU A 196 -8.56 11.66 9.19
CA GLU A 196 -9.33 10.60 9.84
C GLU A 196 -9.97 9.70 8.77
N ARG A 197 -9.84 8.40 8.95
CA ARG A 197 -10.43 7.38 8.07
C ARG A 197 -10.96 6.22 8.89
N GLY A 198 -11.97 5.51 8.36
CA GLY A 198 -12.42 4.24 8.91
C GLY A 198 -11.34 3.14 8.80
N GLY A 199 -11.35 2.22 9.74
CA GLY A 199 -10.52 1.01 9.66
C GLY A 199 -11.17 -0.06 8.77
N THR A 200 -10.34 -0.88 8.12
CA THR A 200 -10.78 -2.07 7.38
C THR A 200 -10.13 -3.33 7.96
N GLY A 201 -10.78 -4.47 7.76
CA GLY A 201 -10.22 -5.76 8.17
C GLY A 201 -10.72 -6.88 7.26
N ASN A 202 -9.81 -7.75 6.84
CA ASN A 202 -10.10 -8.94 6.04
C ASN A 202 -9.93 -10.20 6.89
N TYR A 203 -10.92 -11.08 6.85
CA TYR A 203 -10.94 -12.30 7.64
C TYR A 203 -11.25 -13.50 6.75
N SER A 204 -10.49 -14.59 6.92
CA SER A 204 -10.80 -15.89 6.32
C SER A 204 -11.33 -16.82 7.39
N ILE A 205 -12.53 -17.39 7.15
CA ILE A 205 -13.18 -18.29 8.10
C ILE A 205 -13.45 -19.62 7.40
N ILE A 206 -12.84 -20.70 7.92
CA ILE A 206 -12.94 -22.04 7.36
C ILE A 206 -13.95 -22.85 8.16
N PHE A 207 -14.91 -23.46 7.46
CA PHE A 207 -15.89 -24.38 8.04
C PHE A 207 -15.57 -25.80 7.66
N THR A 208 -15.24 -26.63 8.64
CA THR A 208 -15.01 -28.06 8.45
C THR A 208 -16.27 -28.87 8.85
N GLY A 209 -16.87 -29.51 7.86
CA GLY A 209 -18.02 -30.37 8.03
C GLY A 209 -17.68 -31.84 8.24
N ARG A 210 -18.72 -32.67 8.42
CA ARG A 210 -18.64 -34.11 8.44
C ARG A 210 -19.80 -34.71 7.61
N SER A 211 -19.47 -35.53 6.63
CA SER A 211 -20.47 -36.22 5.82
C SER A 211 -21.17 -37.33 6.63
N ALA A 212 -22.47 -37.49 6.39
CA ALA A 212 -23.26 -38.61 6.88
C ALA A 212 -24.31 -39.02 5.84
N HIS A 213 -24.77 -40.25 5.90
CA HIS A 213 -25.82 -40.73 5.00
C HIS A 213 -27.17 -40.12 5.38
N ALA A 214 -27.76 -39.33 4.49
CA ALA A 214 -28.97 -38.55 4.76
C ALA A 214 -30.18 -39.37 5.23
N GLY A 215 -30.32 -40.63 4.76
CA GLY A 215 -31.43 -41.49 5.11
C GLY A 215 -31.18 -42.48 6.25
N ARG A 216 -29.92 -42.67 6.72
CA ARG A 216 -29.56 -43.64 7.75
C ARG A 216 -29.16 -43.02 9.07
N ASN A 217 -28.22 -42.09 9.01
CA ASN A 217 -27.60 -41.46 10.20
C ASN A 217 -27.32 -39.96 10.01
N PRO A 218 -28.32 -39.15 9.62
CA PRO A 218 -28.14 -37.71 9.36
C PRO A 218 -27.63 -36.96 10.58
N HIS A 219 -27.93 -37.42 11.79
CA HIS A 219 -27.50 -36.80 13.05
C HIS A 219 -25.98 -36.91 13.32
N GLU A 220 -25.28 -37.80 12.63
CA GLU A 220 -23.82 -37.90 12.71
C GLU A 220 -23.09 -36.88 11.82
N GLY A 221 -23.82 -36.24 10.90
CA GLY A 221 -23.29 -35.23 9.99
C GLY A 221 -23.14 -33.86 10.63
N ARG A 222 -22.26 -33.06 10.07
CA ARG A 222 -22.13 -31.61 10.34
C ARG A 222 -22.10 -30.86 9.03
N ASN A 223 -23.14 -30.09 8.77
CA ASN A 223 -23.23 -29.34 7.51
C ASN A 223 -22.48 -28.02 7.60
N ALA A 224 -21.30 -27.95 6.96
CA ALA A 224 -20.46 -26.75 6.93
C ALA A 224 -21.14 -25.56 6.20
N VAL A 225 -21.94 -25.84 5.17
CA VAL A 225 -22.67 -24.81 4.42
C VAL A 225 -23.73 -24.13 5.29
N VAL A 226 -24.48 -24.93 6.10
CA VAL A 226 -25.46 -24.37 7.04
C VAL A 226 -24.78 -23.54 8.11
N ALA A 227 -23.63 -23.99 8.63
CA ALA A 227 -22.86 -23.24 9.62
C ALA A 227 -22.31 -21.91 9.02
N ALA A 228 -21.85 -21.91 7.78
CA ALA A 228 -21.42 -20.71 7.09
C ALA A 228 -22.59 -19.74 6.87
N ALA A 229 -23.74 -20.23 6.44
CA ALA A 229 -24.95 -19.42 6.25
C ALA A 229 -25.41 -18.76 7.57
N ASP A 230 -25.42 -19.49 8.68
CA ASP A 230 -25.77 -18.95 10.00
C ASP A 230 -24.79 -17.84 10.43
N LEU A 231 -23.47 -18.05 10.23
CA LEU A 231 -22.49 -17.01 10.54
C LEU A 231 -22.70 -15.76 9.67
N ILE A 232 -22.93 -15.91 8.36
CA ILE A 232 -23.19 -14.78 7.46
C ILE A 232 -24.37 -13.95 7.97
N LEU A 233 -25.48 -14.58 8.36
CA LEU A 233 -26.65 -13.87 8.88
C LEU A 233 -26.36 -13.14 10.19
N ARG A 234 -25.58 -13.75 11.08
CA ARG A 234 -25.16 -13.11 12.34
C ARG A 234 -24.24 -11.93 12.08
N LEU A 235 -23.28 -12.05 11.16
CA LEU A 235 -22.38 -10.95 10.78
C LEU A 235 -23.17 -9.78 10.18
N LYS A 236 -24.10 -10.06 9.27
CA LYS A 236 -24.96 -9.02 8.69
C LYS A 236 -25.82 -8.30 9.74
N ALA A 237 -26.18 -8.95 10.82
CA ALA A 237 -26.92 -8.32 11.92
C ALA A 237 -26.06 -7.37 12.77
N LEU A 238 -24.74 -7.37 12.60
CA LEU A 238 -23.83 -6.43 13.27
C LEU A 238 -23.58 -5.15 12.47
N GLU A 239 -24.13 -5.04 11.26
CA GLU A 239 -23.96 -3.84 10.44
C GLU A 239 -24.67 -2.64 11.09
N THR A 240 -24.01 -1.50 10.99
CA THR A 240 -24.53 -0.19 11.36
C THR A 240 -24.23 0.81 10.23
N PRO A 241 -24.72 2.06 10.28
CA PRO A 241 -24.29 3.07 9.32
C PRO A 241 -22.76 3.28 9.26
N GLU A 242 -22.05 2.99 10.36
CA GLU A 242 -20.60 3.14 10.47
C GLU A 242 -19.82 1.85 10.19
N ILE A 243 -20.49 0.69 10.20
CA ILE A 243 -19.85 -0.63 10.05
C ILE A 243 -20.53 -1.38 8.91
N THR A 244 -19.79 -1.59 7.83
CA THR A 244 -20.21 -2.46 6.73
C THR A 244 -19.51 -3.81 6.83
N ILE A 245 -20.25 -4.91 6.57
CA ILE A 245 -19.73 -6.27 6.57
C ILE A 245 -20.08 -6.92 5.23
N ASN A 246 -19.06 -7.31 4.48
CA ASN A 246 -19.24 -7.93 3.16
C ASN A 246 -18.73 -9.38 3.15
N PRO A 247 -19.57 -10.38 3.47
CA PRO A 247 -19.22 -11.77 3.30
C PRO A 247 -19.06 -12.07 1.80
N ALA A 248 -17.89 -12.53 1.39
CA ALA A 248 -17.54 -12.81 0.01
C ALA A 248 -16.91 -14.20 -0.13
N LYS A 249 -16.90 -14.73 -1.37
CA LYS A 249 -16.50 -16.05 -1.88
C LYS A 249 -17.46 -17.15 -1.65
#